data_f7ff84ae5be1fd2106ae8c9f29394a12
#
_entry.id   f7ff84ae5be1fd2106ae8c9f29394a12
#
_cell.length_a   1.000
_cell.length_b   1.000
_cell.length_c   1.000
_cell.angle_alpha   90.00
_cell.angle_beta   90.00
_cell.angle_gamma   90.00
#
_symmetry.space_group_name_H-M   'P 1'
#
loop_
_entity.id
_entity.type
_entity.pdbx_description
1 polymer ?
#
loop_
_entity_poly.entity_id
_entity_poly.type
_entity_poly.pdbx_seq_one_letter_code
_entity_poly.pdbx_strand_id
1 'polypeptide(L)'
;MDTAKNFKNSELLPFLLIFVLSLFVRIYASFTSIAQIFPDEIFQTLEPAHKLVFGRGFTYWEFKVGARSWFLPGIIAGVYKFLDICGVKDPLYINIGVKIFFSIFNSLAVSVVYLLFRRHGLDKKEAFLFSLPMAASYLLSYISVRTISESAALPFMVFAVYFASNYLEKERNKDLFFAVLNVGIAYMIRFQTCIFAFGLAIALFLTAKKRFMASLIFGFGYIGMMLIQGVLDIFTWGKFAQSLLTYLDYNIIRKVSDNFSVSPWYFFLREFAATFHPLTYISAILLMIFASVNFRKNRTLVLFFFPFLFFFAVHSAIAHKQPRFVFACCFALLALSSEFFAFLCKKYAKNRKNAAVFLSLFLLFSLDAFPHLKYSNLWNHSTTVVDNFYGRDKGKEKIFGGVLETEAELGRIPDLKRAYLFGIPQIWSGGYSYFHKNGQISFASKTEDIKKMIRKSVESKHSGVYCAFRNGLELPAEYRENLKEISNNGDFTIYRMVVE
;
A
#
# COMPACT_ATOMS: atom_id res chain seq x y z
N MET A 1 18.51 25.92 27.06
CA MET A 1 18.31 24.44 26.97
C MET A 1 16.89 24.02 27.34
N ASP A 2 16.24 24.67 28.29
CA ASP A 2 14.89 24.29 28.77
C ASP A 2 13.75 24.57 27.80
N THR A 3 13.80 25.65 27.03
CA THR A 3 12.76 25.99 26.04
C THR A 3 12.67 24.98 24.92
N ALA A 4 13.78 24.39 24.46
CA ALA A 4 13.80 23.37 23.44
C ALA A 4 13.28 22.00 23.95
N LYS A 5 13.47 21.71 25.24
CA LYS A 5 12.98 20.50 25.90
C LYS A 5 11.47 20.59 26.13
N ASN A 6 10.98 21.78 26.58
CA ASN A 6 9.56 22.06 26.74
C ASN A 6 8.80 22.06 25.41
N PHE A 7 9.39 22.57 24.32
CA PHE A 7 8.80 22.53 22.99
C PHE A 7 8.63 21.07 22.51
N LYS A 8 9.65 20.21 22.70
CA LYS A 8 9.55 18.78 22.34
C LYS A 8 8.45 18.07 23.10
N ASN A 9 8.32 18.29 24.40
CA ASN A 9 7.28 17.65 25.22
C ASN A 9 5.87 18.13 24.85
N SER A 10 5.72 19.41 24.45
CA SER A 10 4.43 19.95 24.08
C SER A 10 3.89 19.43 22.73
N GLU A 11 4.76 19.00 21.81
CA GLU A 11 4.37 18.45 20.50
C GLU A 11 4.06 16.95 20.55
N LEU A 12 4.53 16.25 21.58
CA LEU A 12 4.41 14.80 21.68
C LEU A 12 2.95 14.34 21.82
N LEU A 13 2.16 14.99 22.64
CA LEU A 13 0.76 14.58 22.87
C LEU A 13 -0.10 14.67 21.60
N PRO A 14 -0.14 15.79 20.85
CA PRO A 14 -0.88 15.83 19.58
C PRO A 14 -0.39 14.80 18.56
N PHE A 15 0.92 14.61 18.45
CA PHE A 15 1.51 13.60 17.57
C PHE A 15 1.02 12.19 17.93
N LEU A 16 1.03 11.82 19.22
CA LEU A 16 0.56 10.52 19.69
C LEU A 16 -0.95 10.35 19.51
N LEU A 17 -1.75 11.39 19.73
CA LEU A 17 -3.20 11.31 19.52
C LEU A 17 -3.54 11.08 18.05
N ILE A 18 -2.86 11.74 17.12
CA ILE A 18 -3.02 11.50 15.68
C ILE A 18 -2.58 10.08 15.31
N PHE A 19 -1.45 9.63 15.87
CA PHE A 19 -0.94 8.27 15.66
C PHE A 19 -1.95 7.22 16.12
N VAL A 20 -2.45 7.33 17.35
CA VAL A 20 -3.40 6.36 17.92
C VAL A 20 -4.69 6.34 17.12
N LEU A 21 -5.25 7.51 16.77
CA LEU A 21 -6.45 7.59 15.93
C LEU A 21 -6.21 6.93 14.57
N SER A 22 -5.12 7.31 13.90
CA SER A 22 -4.74 6.77 12.60
C SER A 22 -4.53 5.26 12.63
N LEU A 23 -3.84 4.77 13.67
CA LEU A 23 -3.59 3.35 13.88
C LEU A 23 -4.88 2.58 14.14
N PHE A 24 -5.77 3.12 14.99
CA PHE A 24 -7.07 2.50 15.28
C PHE A 24 -7.89 2.28 14.00
N VAL A 25 -8.03 3.31 13.16
CA VAL A 25 -8.78 3.20 11.89
C VAL A 25 -8.13 2.17 10.95
N ARG A 26 -6.80 2.11 10.90
CA ARG A 26 -6.06 1.15 10.05
C ARG A 26 -6.11 -0.27 10.61
N ILE A 27 -6.08 -0.45 11.92
CA ILE A 27 -6.31 -1.77 12.53
C ILE A 27 -7.71 -2.25 12.18
N TYR A 28 -8.74 -1.41 12.32
CA TYR A 28 -10.09 -1.74 11.89
C TYR A 28 -10.11 -2.14 10.41
N ALA A 29 -9.47 -1.35 9.53
CA ALA A 29 -9.34 -1.69 8.11
C ALA A 29 -8.61 -3.02 7.87
N SER A 30 -7.62 -3.37 8.69
CA SER A 30 -6.88 -4.64 8.57
C SER A 30 -7.76 -5.87 8.82
N PHE A 31 -8.71 -5.76 9.74
CA PHE A 31 -9.66 -6.85 10.05
C PHE A 31 -10.84 -6.94 9.08
N THR A 32 -11.28 -5.80 8.53
CA THR A 32 -12.49 -5.71 7.72
C THR A 32 -12.25 -5.71 6.22
N SER A 33 -11.00 -5.50 5.79
CA SER A 33 -10.59 -5.43 4.39
C SER A 33 -9.71 -6.64 4.03
N ILE A 34 -10.30 -7.83 4.05
CA ILE A 34 -9.58 -9.10 3.83
C ILE A 34 -9.36 -9.35 2.33
N ALA A 35 -10.36 -9.10 1.51
CA ALA A 35 -10.32 -9.39 0.07
C ALA A 35 -9.11 -8.79 -0.64
N GLN A 36 -8.54 -9.54 -1.57
CA GLN A 36 -7.45 -9.09 -2.45
C GLN A 36 -7.96 -8.08 -3.47
N ILE A 37 -7.21 -6.99 -3.66
CA ILE A 37 -7.48 -6.01 -4.71
C ILE A 37 -6.50 -6.18 -5.87
N PHE A 38 -5.24 -6.53 -5.54
CA PHE A 38 -4.17 -6.70 -6.50
C PHE A 38 -3.50 -8.05 -6.34
N PRO A 39 -3.26 -8.78 -7.43
CA PRO A 39 -2.42 -9.98 -7.40
C PRO A 39 -1.06 -9.76 -6.77
N ASP A 40 -0.53 -8.55 -6.88
CA ASP A 40 0.78 -8.17 -6.39
C ASP A 40 0.87 -8.20 -4.85
N GLU A 41 -0.27 -8.02 -4.13
CA GLU A 41 -0.34 -8.17 -2.67
C GLU A 41 0.09 -9.57 -2.23
N ILE A 42 -0.24 -10.57 -3.04
CA ILE A 42 0.05 -11.96 -2.75
C ILE A 42 1.38 -12.36 -3.39
N PHE A 43 1.47 -12.26 -4.71
CA PHE A 43 2.54 -12.91 -5.48
C PHE A 43 3.85 -12.12 -5.52
N GLN A 44 3.84 -10.82 -5.20
CA GLN A 44 5.07 -10.04 -5.09
C GLN A 44 5.57 -9.88 -3.64
N THR A 45 4.71 -10.18 -2.63
CA THR A 45 5.05 -9.90 -1.23
C THR A 45 4.78 -11.07 -0.30
N LEU A 46 3.52 -11.52 -0.12
CA LEU A 46 3.16 -12.54 0.87
C LEU A 46 3.66 -13.93 0.50
N GLU A 47 3.46 -14.38 -0.73
CA GLU A 47 3.90 -15.70 -1.20
C GLU A 47 5.42 -15.90 -1.12
N PRO A 48 6.26 -14.95 -1.62
CA PRO A 48 7.71 -15.06 -1.45
C PRO A 48 8.12 -15.08 0.03
N ALA A 49 7.51 -14.25 0.87
CA ALA A 49 7.78 -14.21 2.30
C ALA A 49 7.36 -15.51 3.01
N HIS A 50 6.19 -16.04 2.68
CA HIS A 50 5.70 -17.31 3.20
C HIS A 50 6.65 -18.47 2.83
N LYS A 51 7.13 -18.48 1.58
CA LYS A 51 8.08 -19.46 1.10
C LYS A 51 9.40 -19.43 1.87
N LEU A 52 9.89 -18.23 2.23
CA LEU A 52 11.11 -18.07 3.03
C LEU A 52 10.99 -18.66 4.44
N VAL A 53 9.82 -18.54 5.07
CA VAL A 53 9.62 -18.96 6.48
C VAL A 53 9.11 -20.38 6.58
N PHE A 54 8.16 -20.78 5.72
CA PHE A 54 7.41 -22.04 5.82
C PHE A 54 7.75 -23.04 4.70
N GLY A 55 8.68 -22.69 3.79
CA GLY A 55 9.16 -23.57 2.71
C GLY A 55 8.18 -23.74 1.55
N ARG A 56 6.97 -23.17 1.61
CA ARG A 56 5.93 -23.28 0.58
C ARG A 56 5.45 -21.90 0.14
N GLY A 57 5.25 -21.75 -1.16
CA GLY A 57 4.79 -20.53 -1.82
C GLY A 57 4.90 -20.65 -3.31
N PHE A 58 3.95 -20.05 -4.03
CA PHE A 58 4.02 -19.94 -5.46
C PHE A 58 5.12 -18.96 -5.87
N THR A 59 5.98 -19.38 -6.81
CA THR A 59 7.00 -18.49 -7.37
C THR A 59 6.44 -17.87 -8.65
N TYR A 60 6.11 -16.60 -8.61
CA TYR A 60 5.58 -15.87 -9.75
C TYR A 60 6.70 -15.48 -10.73
N TRP A 61 6.35 -15.06 -11.93
CA TRP A 61 7.31 -14.84 -13.01
C TRP A 61 8.44 -13.86 -12.66
N GLU A 62 8.13 -12.77 -11.93
CA GLU A 62 9.14 -11.77 -11.55
C GLU A 62 10.24 -12.36 -10.65
N PHE A 63 9.86 -13.29 -9.76
CA PHE A 63 10.84 -14.02 -8.94
C PHE A 63 11.49 -15.20 -9.70
N LYS A 64 10.92 -15.67 -10.82
CA LYS A 64 11.60 -16.66 -11.68
C LYS A 64 12.72 -16.01 -12.49
N VAL A 65 12.50 -14.78 -12.96
CA VAL A 65 13.49 -14.06 -13.79
C VAL A 65 14.42 -13.16 -12.97
N GLY A 66 14.17 -12.97 -11.68
CA GLY A 66 14.97 -12.11 -10.81
C GLY A 66 14.71 -10.61 -10.98
N ALA A 67 13.48 -10.23 -11.34
CA ALA A 67 13.09 -8.83 -11.56
C ALA A 67 12.59 -8.10 -10.30
N ARG A 68 12.68 -8.74 -9.12
CA ARG A 68 12.20 -8.15 -7.84
C ARG A 68 13.25 -8.26 -6.74
N SER A 69 13.32 -7.21 -5.93
CA SER A 69 14.10 -7.21 -4.70
C SER A 69 13.46 -8.11 -3.65
N TRP A 70 14.28 -8.86 -2.94
CA TRP A 70 13.87 -9.64 -1.77
C TRP A 70 13.73 -8.81 -0.49
N PHE A 71 13.99 -7.50 -0.55
CA PHE A 71 13.98 -6.65 0.63
C PHE A 71 12.62 -6.62 1.33
N LEU A 72 11.54 -6.29 0.60
CA LEU A 72 10.19 -6.26 1.17
C LEU A 72 9.68 -7.66 1.58
N PRO A 73 9.79 -8.71 0.75
CA PRO A 73 9.47 -10.07 1.19
C PRO A 73 10.27 -10.51 2.42
N GLY A 74 11.54 -10.12 2.54
CA GLY A 74 12.38 -10.40 3.71
C GLY A 74 11.86 -9.75 5.00
N ILE A 75 11.40 -8.49 4.92
CA ILE A 75 10.75 -7.81 6.06
C ILE A 75 9.47 -8.55 6.47
N ILE A 76 8.62 -8.90 5.51
CA ILE A 76 7.37 -9.62 5.77
C ILE A 76 7.67 -11.01 6.34
N ALA A 77 8.71 -11.70 5.85
CA ALA A 77 9.17 -12.98 6.40
C ALA A 77 9.59 -12.83 7.87
N GLY A 78 10.24 -11.73 8.23
CA GLY A 78 10.54 -11.41 9.64
C GLY A 78 9.27 -11.28 10.48
N VAL A 79 8.23 -10.61 9.98
CA VAL A 79 6.91 -10.50 10.64
C VAL A 79 6.26 -11.89 10.78
N TYR A 80 6.26 -12.68 9.72
CA TYR A 80 5.73 -14.06 9.75
C TYR A 80 6.45 -14.92 10.81
N LYS A 81 7.78 -14.85 10.84
CA LYS A 81 8.57 -15.61 11.82
C LYS A 81 8.30 -15.16 13.25
N PHE A 82 8.16 -13.86 13.47
CA PHE A 82 7.78 -13.31 14.79
C PHE A 82 6.40 -13.81 15.24
N LEU A 83 5.39 -13.75 14.36
CA LEU A 83 4.03 -14.22 14.67
C LEU A 83 4.00 -15.73 14.91
N ASP A 84 4.77 -16.50 14.14
CA ASP A 84 4.93 -17.96 14.33
C ASP A 84 5.52 -18.29 15.69
N ILE A 85 6.55 -17.55 16.14
CA ILE A 85 7.17 -17.70 17.48
C ILE A 85 6.15 -17.31 18.57
N CYS A 86 5.31 -16.29 18.34
CA CYS A 86 4.22 -15.91 19.25
C CYS A 86 3.05 -16.92 19.28
N GLY A 87 3.12 -18.02 18.50
CA GLY A 87 2.09 -19.04 18.48
C GLY A 87 0.88 -18.72 17.60
N VAL A 88 0.92 -17.67 16.79
CA VAL A 88 -0.14 -17.34 15.83
C VAL A 88 -0.03 -18.31 14.66
N LYS A 89 -0.95 -19.27 14.55
CA LYS A 89 -0.95 -20.30 13.51
C LYS A 89 -2.08 -20.16 12.49
N ASP A 90 -3.09 -19.37 12.81
CA ASP A 90 -4.21 -19.14 11.90
C ASP A 90 -3.77 -18.29 10.70
N PRO A 91 -3.95 -18.75 9.45
CA PRO A 91 -3.47 -18.05 8.26
C PRO A 91 -4.08 -16.65 8.09
N LEU A 92 -5.32 -16.45 8.51
CA LEU A 92 -5.98 -15.17 8.44
C LEU A 92 -5.32 -14.15 9.40
N TYR A 93 -5.12 -14.56 10.67
CA TYR A 93 -4.49 -13.69 11.68
C TYR A 93 -3.00 -13.43 11.42
N ILE A 94 -2.28 -14.38 10.82
CA ILE A 94 -0.90 -14.16 10.36
C ILE A 94 -0.85 -13.01 9.33
N ASN A 95 -1.74 -13.01 8.32
CA ASN A 95 -1.79 -11.98 7.31
C ASN A 95 -2.35 -10.64 7.84
N ILE A 96 -3.33 -10.66 8.76
CA ILE A 96 -3.77 -9.46 9.49
C ILE A 96 -2.60 -8.85 10.27
N GLY A 97 -1.74 -9.67 10.90
CA GLY A 97 -0.54 -9.18 11.57
C GLY A 97 0.42 -8.42 10.65
N VAL A 98 0.60 -8.88 9.40
CA VAL A 98 1.37 -8.13 8.39
C VAL A 98 0.68 -6.80 8.06
N LYS A 99 -0.64 -6.79 7.88
CA LYS A 99 -1.41 -5.55 7.63
C LYS A 99 -1.28 -4.56 8.80
N ILE A 100 -1.29 -5.04 10.05
CA ILE A 100 -1.06 -4.21 11.25
C ILE A 100 0.37 -3.63 11.23
N PHE A 101 1.37 -4.41 10.84
CA PHE A 101 2.74 -3.91 10.69
C PHE A 101 2.81 -2.75 9.70
N PHE A 102 2.19 -2.86 8.52
CA PHE A 102 2.07 -1.76 7.55
C PHE A 102 1.30 -0.57 8.13
N SER A 103 0.25 -0.84 8.92
CA SER A 103 -0.57 0.19 9.58
C SER A 103 0.24 1.07 10.52
N ILE A 104 1.19 0.49 11.26
CA ILE A 104 2.06 1.23 12.21
C ILE A 104 2.87 2.29 11.45
N PHE A 105 3.57 1.91 10.39
CA PHE A 105 4.43 2.83 9.63
C PHE A 105 3.60 3.91 8.90
N ASN A 106 2.46 3.53 8.31
CA ASN A 106 1.58 4.49 7.64
C ASN A 106 0.92 5.46 8.64
N SER A 107 0.60 5.02 9.85
CA SER A 107 0.08 5.89 10.90
C SER A 107 1.14 6.87 11.41
N LEU A 108 2.39 6.42 11.52
CA LEU A 108 3.52 7.32 11.81
C LEU A 108 3.70 8.38 10.72
N ALA A 109 3.56 8.01 9.44
CA ALA A 109 3.64 8.98 8.33
C ALA A 109 2.56 10.05 8.43
N VAL A 110 1.32 9.67 8.78
CA VAL A 110 0.22 10.64 9.02
C VAL A 110 0.58 11.56 10.20
N SER A 111 1.13 11.02 11.29
CA SER A 111 1.52 11.84 12.45
C SER A 111 2.67 12.80 12.13
N VAL A 112 3.57 12.41 11.22
CA VAL A 112 4.66 13.28 10.76
C VAL A 112 4.11 14.48 9.96
N VAL A 113 2.95 14.35 9.28
CA VAL A 113 2.31 15.50 8.61
C VAL A 113 1.98 16.60 9.60
N TYR A 114 1.53 16.28 10.81
CA TYR A 114 1.34 17.26 11.87
C TYR A 114 2.63 18.07 12.13
N LEU A 115 3.79 17.40 12.22
CA LEU A 115 5.07 18.06 12.43
C LEU A 115 5.48 18.91 11.21
N LEU A 116 5.15 18.50 9.99
CA LEU A 116 5.36 19.27 8.77
C LEU A 116 4.49 20.53 8.78
N PHE A 117 3.22 20.43 9.12
CA PHE A 117 2.31 21.59 9.25
C PHE A 117 2.80 22.60 10.27
N ARG A 118 3.34 22.11 11.40
CA ARG A 118 4.01 22.99 12.39
C ARG A 118 5.18 23.76 11.79
N ARG A 119 5.94 23.13 10.89
CA ARG A 119 7.08 23.78 10.20
C ARG A 119 6.66 24.75 9.11
N HIS A 120 5.50 24.52 8.50
CA HIS A 120 4.93 25.42 7.52
C HIS A 120 4.28 26.65 8.18
N GLY A 121 4.32 26.73 9.52
CA GLY A 121 3.91 27.91 10.29
C GLY A 121 2.48 27.86 10.81
N LEU A 122 1.82 26.70 10.78
CA LEU A 122 0.55 26.51 11.48
C LEU A 122 0.79 26.44 13.00
N ASP A 123 -0.15 26.95 13.79
CA ASP A 123 -0.10 26.78 15.24
C ASP A 123 -0.40 25.32 15.64
N LYS A 124 -0.25 25.00 16.93
CA LYS A 124 -0.42 23.64 17.46
C LYS A 124 -1.84 23.11 17.26
N LYS A 125 -2.86 23.96 17.45
CA LYS A 125 -4.26 23.58 17.33
C LYS A 125 -4.65 23.39 15.87
N GLU A 126 -4.25 24.33 15.01
CA GLU A 126 -4.47 24.26 13.56
C GLU A 126 -3.82 23.00 12.98
N ALA A 127 -2.52 22.78 13.24
CA ALA A 127 -1.80 21.60 12.76
C ALA A 127 -2.45 20.29 13.24
N PHE A 128 -2.88 20.23 14.50
CA PHE A 128 -3.58 19.07 15.05
C PHE A 128 -4.92 18.83 14.33
N LEU A 129 -5.80 19.84 14.32
CA LEU A 129 -7.15 19.73 13.77
C LEU A 129 -7.12 19.35 12.27
N PHE A 130 -6.24 19.97 11.50
CA PHE A 130 -6.14 19.72 10.06
C PHE A 130 -5.31 18.48 9.70
N SER A 131 -4.69 17.79 10.66
CA SER A 131 -4.14 16.45 10.46
C SER A 131 -5.15 15.33 10.72
N LEU A 132 -6.23 15.57 11.48
CA LEU A 132 -7.24 14.55 11.81
C LEU A 132 -7.92 13.94 10.58
N PRO A 133 -8.30 14.69 9.53
CA PRO A 133 -8.90 14.11 8.33
C PRO A 133 -7.99 13.09 7.64
N MET A 134 -6.68 13.30 7.65
CA MET A 134 -5.75 12.32 7.10
C MET A 134 -5.69 11.04 7.95
N ALA A 135 -5.80 11.18 9.29
CA ALA A 135 -5.86 10.05 10.19
C ALA A 135 -7.11 9.20 9.98
N ALA A 136 -8.25 9.87 9.74
CA ALA A 136 -9.56 9.24 9.54
C ALA A 136 -9.88 8.94 8.06
N SER A 137 -9.04 9.36 7.10
CA SER A 137 -9.28 9.16 5.67
C SER A 137 -9.47 7.68 5.34
N TYR A 138 -10.64 7.36 4.77
CA TYR A 138 -10.95 6.02 4.31
C TYR A 138 -9.95 5.54 3.25
N LEU A 139 -9.75 6.33 2.19
CA LEU A 139 -8.85 5.99 1.09
C LEU A 139 -7.44 5.69 1.60
N LEU A 140 -6.88 6.60 2.43
CA LEU A 140 -5.54 6.40 2.97
C LEU A 140 -5.47 5.17 3.88
N SER A 141 -6.49 4.92 4.70
CA SER A 141 -6.52 3.76 5.60
C SER A 141 -6.65 2.46 4.82
N TYR A 142 -7.55 2.42 3.83
CA TYR A 142 -7.82 1.24 3.03
C TYR A 142 -6.60 0.81 2.19
N ILE A 143 -5.92 1.76 1.52
CA ILE A 143 -4.74 1.45 0.71
C ILE A 143 -3.52 1.17 1.59
N SER A 144 -3.36 1.88 2.70
CA SER A 144 -2.17 1.76 3.54
C SER A 144 -2.02 0.41 4.25
N VAL A 145 -3.12 -0.35 4.43
CA VAL A 145 -3.07 -1.70 5.01
C VAL A 145 -2.79 -2.79 3.96
N ARG A 146 -2.77 -2.44 2.67
CA ARG A 146 -2.45 -3.38 1.59
C ARG A 146 -0.98 -3.71 1.58
N THR A 147 -0.67 -4.99 1.37
CA THR A 147 0.70 -5.50 1.34
C THR A 147 1.35 -5.29 -0.02
N ILE A 148 1.24 -4.06 -0.57
CA ILE A 148 1.85 -3.65 -1.82
C ILE A 148 3.06 -2.75 -1.58
N SER A 149 3.97 -2.73 -2.54
CA SER A 149 5.20 -1.92 -2.45
C SER A 149 4.92 -0.42 -2.32
N GLU A 150 3.82 0.07 -2.90
CA GLU A 150 3.36 1.46 -2.82
C GLU A 150 3.02 1.87 -1.39
N SER A 151 2.26 1.04 -0.69
CA SER A 151 1.90 1.27 0.71
C SER A 151 3.10 1.16 1.64
N ALA A 152 4.01 0.23 1.36
CA ALA A 152 5.21 0.03 2.15
C ALA A 152 6.22 1.16 1.99
N ALA A 153 6.35 1.75 0.78
CA ALA A 153 7.32 2.80 0.48
C ALA A 153 6.86 4.19 0.96
N LEU A 154 5.55 4.47 0.97
CA LEU A 154 4.99 5.79 1.32
C LEU A 154 5.51 6.36 2.65
N PRO A 155 5.52 5.64 3.78
CA PRO A 155 6.01 6.18 5.04
C PRO A 155 7.44 6.72 4.95
N PHE A 156 8.31 5.99 4.27
CA PHE A 156 9.71 6.36 4.11
C PHE A 156 9.89 7.56 3.18
N MET A 157 9.03 7.74 2.16
CA MET A 157 9.01 8.95 1.36
C MET A 157 8.63 10.18 2.21
N VAL A 158 7.63 10.06 3.08
CA VAL A 158 7.20 11.14 4.00
C VAL A 158 8.29 11.44 5.02
N PHE A 159 8.91 10.43 5.61
CA PHE A 159 10.03 10.61 6.57
C PHE A 159 11.24 11.28 5.91
N ALA A 160 11.55 10.92 4.67
CA ALA A 160 12.64 11.58 3.92
C ALA A 160 12.39 13.08 3.76
N VAL A 161 11.18 13.49 3.39
CA VAL A 161 10.81 14.91 3.31
C VAL A 161 10.88 15.59 4.69
N TYR A 162 10.42 14.93 5.73
CA TYR A 162 10.49 15.47 7.09
C TYR A 162 11.95 15.73 7.52
N PHE A 163 12.85 14.78 7.29
CA PHE A 163 14.26 14.97 7.63
C PHE A 163 14.94 15.99 6.72
N ALA A 164 14.62 16.03 5.43
CA ALA A 164 15.08 17.07 4.53
C ALA A 164 14.60 18.48 4.97
N SER A 165 13.35 18.59 5.44
CA SER A 165 12.80 19.80 6.05
C SER A 165 13.54 20.20 7.33
N ASN A 166 13.95 19.22 8.19
CA ASN A 166 14.81 19.47 9.34
C ASN A 166 16.15 20.07 8.93
N TYR A 167 16.72 19.58 7.82
CA TYR A 167 17.98 20.12 7.30
C TYR A 167 17.84 21.58 6.86
N LEU A 168 16.74 21.97 6.22
CA LEU A 168 16.52 23.36 5.82
C LEU A 168 16.55 24.34 7.00
N GLU A 169 16.09 23.91 8.18
CA GLU A 169 16.06 24.73 9.39
C GLU A 169 17.37 24.71 10.17
N LYS A 170 17.98 23.54 10.32
CA LYS A 170 19.07 23.29 11.29
C LYS A 170 20.42 23.10 10.64
N GLU A 171 20.48 22.95 9.33
CA GLU A 171 21.69 22.69 8.51
C GLU A 171 22.59 21.55 9.04
N ARG A 172 22.00 20.53 9.69
CA ARG A 172 22.74 19.40 10.26
C ARG A 172 22.83 18.25 9.28
N ASN A 173 24.03 17.80 8.95
CA ASN A 173 24.25 16.68 8.01
C ASN A 173 23.56 15.38 8.43
N LYS A 174 23.37 15.16 9.74
CA LYS A 174 22.59 13.99 10.20
C LYS A 174 21.13 13.97 9.71
N ASP A 175 20.53 15.16 9.52
CA ASP A 175 19.18 15.23 8.99
C ASP A 175 19.17 14.83 7.51
N LEU A 176 20.19 15.19 6.73
CA LEU A 176 20.39 14.67 5.36
C LEU A 176 20.63 13.16 5.36
N PHE A 177 21.44 12.64 6.27
CA PHE A 177 21.68 11.21 6.41
C PHE A 177 20.35 10.45 6.61
N PHE A 178 19.49 10.92 7.54
CA PHE A 178 18.18 10.29 7.74
C PHE A 178 17.24 10.48 6.55
N ALA A 179 17.31 11.60 5.82
CA ALA A 179 16.55 11.76 4.58
C ALA A 179 16.98 10.73 3.51
N VAL A 180 18.29 10.55 3.32
CA VAL A 180 18.89 9.54 2.42
C VAL A 180 18.51 8.13 2.84
N LEU A 181 18.65 7.79 4.11
CA LEU A 181 18.30 6.46 4.63
C LEU A 181 16.85 6.12 4.33
N ASN A 182 15.94 7.03 4.58
CA ASN A 182 14.52 6.79 4.36
C ASN A 182 14.17 6.68 2.86
N VAL A 183 14.68 7.57 2.01
CA VAL A 183 14.42 7.46 0.56
C VAL A 183 15.11 6.23 -0.03
N GLY A 184 16.24 5.81 0.52
CA GLY A 184 16.93 4.57 0.15
C GLY A 184 16.14 3.33 0.52
N ILE A 185 15.54 3.27 1.73
CA ILE A 185 14.62 2.20 2.13
C ILE A 185 13.41 2.17 1.18
N ALA A 186 12.82 3.33 0.84
CA ALA A 186 11.74 3.40 -0.13
C ALA A 186 12.17 2.81 -1.49
N TYR A 187 13.39 3.07 -1.95
CA TYR A 187 13.96 2.50 -3.17
C TYR A 187 14.15 0.98 -3.10
N MET A 188 14.67 0.46 -1.99
CA MET A 188 14.83 -1.00 -1.81
C MET A 188 13.48 -1.72 -1.81
N ILE A 189 12.41 -1.06 -1.34
CA ILE A 189 11.03 -1.56 -1.39
C ILE A 189 10.47 -1.46 -2.82
N ARG A 190 10.72 -0.32 -3.51
CA ARG A 190 10.12 -0.02 -4.82
C ARG A 190 11.08 0.84 -5.66
N PHE A 191 11.66 0.28 -6.71
CA PHE A 191 12.64 0.96 -7.56
C PHE A 191 12.14 2.28 -8.14
N GLN A 192 10.86 2.39 -8.50
CA GLN A 192 10.28 3.61 -9.06
C GLN A 192 10.36 4.82 -8.13
N THR A 193 10.58 4.62 -6.82
CA THR A 193 10.80 5.75 -5.90
C THR A 193 12.11 6.49 -6.14
N CYS A 194 12.98 5.99 -7.04
CA CYS A 194 14.14 6.76 -7.55
C CYS A 194 13.69 8.06 -8.21
N ILE A 195 12.52 8.10 -8.85
CA ILE A 195 11.93 9.31 -9.43
C ILE A 195 11.63 10.33 -8.32
N PHE A 196 11.08 9.88 -7.20
CA PHE A 196 10.84 10.73 -6.04
C PHE A 196 12.15 11.22 -5.40
N ALA A 197 13.16 10.34 -5.27
CA ALA A 197 14.48 10.71 -4.76
C ALA A 197 15.13 11.79 -5.60
N PHE A 198 15.05 11.69 -6.93
CA PHE A 198 15.55 12.71 -7.84
C PHE A 198 14.78 14.04 -7.69
N GLY A 199 13.45 13.99 -7.59
CA GLY A 199 12.62 15.16 -7.28
C GLY A 199 13.01 15.81 -5.94
N LEU A 200 13.33 15.02 -4.91
CA LEU A 200 13.76 15.52 -3.60
C LEU A 200 15.17 16.16 -3.68
N ALA A 201 16.08 15.60 -4.46
CA ALA A 201 17.40 16.19 -4.72
C ALA A 201 17.27 17.56 -5.40
N ILE A 202 16.40 17.69 -6.41
CA ILE A 202 16.11 18.97 -7.06
C ILE A 202 15.48 19.95 -6.04
N ALA A 203 14.51 19.51 -5.25
CA ALA A 203 13.89 20.35 -4.22
C ALA A 203 14.91 20.86 -3.20
N LEU A 204 15.84 20.01 -2.75
CA LEU A 204 16.97 20.41 -1.89
C LEU A 204 17.87 21.44 -2.57
N PHE A 205 18.21 21.23 -3.83
CA PHE A 205 19.02 22.19 -4.59
C PHE A 205 18.34 23.54 -4.70
N LEU A 206 17.02 23.57 -4.89
CA LEU A 206 16.25 24.81 -4.99
C LEU A 206 16.11 25.52 -3.64
N THR A 207 15.92 24.75 -2.54
CA THR A 207 15.45 25.29 -1.25
C THR A 207 16.55 25.47 -0.20
N ALA A 208 17.63 24.68 -0.24
CA ALA A 208 18.67 24.73 0.78
C ALA A 208 19.60 25.95 0.61
N LYS A 209 20.11 26.49 1.71
CA LYS A 209 21.12 27.57 1.66
C LYS A 209 22.43 27.07 1.04
N LYS A 210 22.93 25.92 1.52
CA LYS A 210 24.14 25.26 0.98
C LYS A 210 23.75 24.24 -0.10
N ARG A 211 23.02 24.70 -1.12
CA ARG A 211 22.35 23.88 -2.13
C ARG A 211 23.23 22.81 -2.79
N PHE A 212 24.45 23.18 -3.26
CA PHE A 212 25.36 22.23 -3.90
C PHE A 212 25.80 21.13 -2.93
N MET A 213 26.24 21.52 -1.72
CA MET A 213 26.67 20.55 -0.70
C MET A 213 25.54 19.63 -0.26
N ALA A 214 24.35 20.18 -0.05
CA ALA A 214 23.17 19.39 0.32
C ALA A 214 22.81 18.36 -0.76
N SER A 215 22.79 18.78 -2.02
CA SER A 215 22.49 17.89 -3.16
C SER A 215 23.58 16.86 -3.39
N LEU A 216 24.86 17.20 -3.21
CA LEU A 216 25.98 16.26 -3.33
C LEU A 216 25.92 15.20 -2.20
N ILE A 217 25.79 15.62 -0.95
CA ILE A 217 25.68 14.69 0.19
C ILE A 217 24.47 13.76 0.00
N PHE A 218 23.32 14.32 -0.39
CA PHE A 218 22.11 13.54 -0.65
C PHE A 218 22.32 12.57 -1.82
N GLY A 219 22.87 13.03 -2.95
CA GLY A 219 23.08 12.22 -4.16
C GLY A 219 24.07 11.07 -3.93
N PHE A 220 25.26 11.35 -3.34
CA PHE A 220 26.23 10.30 -3.04
C PHE A 220 25.71 9.31 -1.99
N GLY A 221 25.02 9.80 -0.97
CA GLY A 221 24.38 8.93 0.02
C GLY A 221 23.30 8.03 -0.61
N TYR A 222 22.51 8.55 -1.55
CA TYR A 222 21.50 7.78 -2.27
C TYR A 222 22.12 6.71 -3.17
N ILE A 223 23.22 7.04 -3.88
CA ILE A 223 24.01 6.05 -4.63
C ILE A 223 24.49 4.94 -3.68
N GLY A 224 24.96 5.29 -2.48
CA GLY A 224 25.31 4.32 -1.46
C GLY A 224 24.18 3.35 -1.13
N MET A 225 22.94 3.83 -1.01
CA MET A 225 21.75 2.97 -0.79
C MET A 225 21.45 2.07 -2.00
N MET A 226 21.66 2.57 -3.22
CA MET A 226 21.55 1.72 -4.43
C MET A 226 22.60 0.60 -4.45
N LEU A 227 23.83 0.90 -4.01
CA LEU A 227 24.89 -0.11 -3.88
C LEU A 227 24.54 -1.14 -2.80
N ILE A 228 23.97 -0.74 -1.68
CA ILE A 228 23.48 -1.66 -0.64
C ILE A 228 22.43 -2.61 -1.21
N GLN A 229 21.48 -2.11 -2.02
CA GLN A 229 20.52 -2.98 -2.73
C GLN A 229 21.24 -3.93 -3.69
N GLY A 230 22.24 -3.45 -4.41
CA GLY A 230 23.05 -4.30 -5.30
C GLY A 230 23.79 -5.41 -4.57
N VAL A 231 24.31 -5.12 -3.37
CA VAL A 231 24.92 -6.14 -2.47
C VAL A 231 23.88 -7.13 -1.96
N LEU A 232 22.68 -6.68 -1.57
CA LEU A 232 21.59 -7.57 -1.19
C LEU A 232 21.26 -8.55 -2.31
N ASP A 233 21.28 -8.10 -3.56
CA ASP A 233 21.05 -8.97 -4.71
C ASP A 233 22.13 -10.05 -4.89
N ILE A 234 23.39 -9.81 -4.49
CA ILE A 234 24.41 -10.85 -4.49
C ILE A 234 23.99 -12.02 -3.59
N PHE A 235 23.47 -11.72 -2.40
CA PHE A 235 23.05 -12.76 -1.45
C PHE A 235 21.73 -13.46 -1.85
N THR A 236 20.86 -12.76 -2.58
CA THR A 236 19.52 -13.29 -2.90
C THR A 236 19.41 -13.84 -4.31
N TRP A 237 20.18 -13.31 -5.27
CA TRP A 237 20.16 -13.68 -6.69
C TRP A 237 21.51 -14.19 -7.23
N GLY A 238 22.58 -14.10 -6.44
CA GLY A 238 23.93 -14.49 -6.86
C GLY A 238 24.63 -13.49 -7.78
N LYS A 239 24.01 -12.33 -8.07
CA LYS A 239 24.59 -11.28 -8.96
C LYS A 239 24.30 -9.90 -8.41
N PHE A 240 25.29 -9.01 -8.52
CA PHE A 240 25.14 -7.61 -8.13
C PHE A 240 24.06 -6.89 -8.96
N ALA A 241 23.16 -6.16 -8.28
CA ALA A 241 22.08 -5.37 -8.86
C ALA A 241 21.18 -6.15 -9.86
N GLN A 242 21.07 -7.47 -9.71
CA GLN A 242 20.28 -8.34 -10.58
C GLN A 242 18.83 -7.86 -10.70
N SER A 243 18.20 -7.58 -9.57
CA SER A 243 16.77 -7.23 -9.55
C SER A 243 16.51 -5.89 -10.26
N LEU A 244 17.37 -4.89 -10.07
CA LEU A 244 17.26 -3.61 -10.75
C LEU A 244 17.50 -3.76 -12.25
N LEU A 245 18.59 -4.42 -12.66
CA LEU A 245 18.95 -4.55 -14.08
C LEU A 245 17.88 -5.34 -14.84
N THR A 246 17.39 -6.43 -14.27
CA THR A 246 16.29 -7.19 -14.87
C THR A 246 15.00 -6.39 -14.90
N TYR A 247 14.69 -5.63 -13.84
CA TYR A 247 13.52 -4.74 -13.83
C TYR A 247 13.57 -3.70 -14.96
N LEU A 248 14.73 -3.08 -15.19
CA LEU A 248 14.92 -2.11 -16.25
C LEU A 248 14.83 -2.76 -17.65
N ASP A 249 15.45 -3.93 -17.83
CA ASP A 249 15.38 -4.68 -19.08
C ASP A 249 13.92 -5.01 -19.44
N TYR A 250 13.16 -5.60 -18.51
CA TYR A 250 11.78 -6.00 -18.77
C TYR A 250 10.82 -4.82 -18.97
N ASN A 251 10.92 -3.78 -18.14
CA ASN A 251 9.91 -2.71 -18.12
C ASN A 251 10.26 -1.52 -19.03
N ILE A 252 11.55 -1.24 -19.26
CA ILE A 252 11.98 -0.09 -20.06
C ILE A 252 12.45 -0.53 -21.45
N ILE A 253 13.33 -1.55 -21.54
CA ILE A 253 13.90 -1.97 -22.81
C ILE A 253 12.87 -2.82 -23.60
N ARG A 254 12.37 -3.89 -23.00
CA ARG A 254 11.42 -4.81 -23.65
C ARG A 254 9.96 -4.37 -23.52
N LYS A 255 9.66 -3.36 -22.70
CA LYS A 255 8.30 -2.82 -22.51
C LYS A 255 7.24 -3.89 -22.18
N VAL A 256 7.61 -4.93 -21.44
CA VAL A 256 6.69 -6.02 -21.07
C VAL A 256 5.50 -5.51 -20.29
N SER A 257 5.68 -4.45 -19.51
CA SER A 257 4.62 -3.76 -18.76
C SER A 257 3.48 -3.24 -19.66
N ASP A 258 3.75 -2.89 -20.92
CA ASP A 258 2.75 -2.37 -21.85
C ASP A 258 1.70 -3.43 -22.23
N ASN A 259 2.05 -4.73 -22.08
CA ASN A 259 1.10 -5.82 -22.31
C ASN A 259 -0.03 -5.89 -21.26
N PHE A 260 0.13 -5.23 -20.10
CA PHE A 260 -0.85 -5.29 -19.02
C PHE A 260 -1.87 -4.14 -19.10
N SER A 261 -1.44 -2.93 -19.39
CA SER A 261 -2.33 -1.79 -19.64
C SER A 261 -1.53 -0.58 -20.14
N VAL A 262 -2.03 0.09 -21.15
CA VAL A 262 -1.50 1.36 -21.65
C VAL A 262 -2.59 2.40 -21.52
N SER A 263 -2.25 3.58 -21.01
CA SER A 263 -3.20 4.67 -20.78
C SER A 263 -2.60 6.02 -21.15
N PRO A 264 -3.42 7.01 -21.57
CA PRO A 264 -2.94 8.32 -21.98
C PRO A 264 -2.31 9.09 -20.78
N TRP A 265 -1.52 10.13 -21.06
CA TRP A 265 -0.80 10.91 -20.03
C TRP A 265 -1.72 11.52 -18.98
N TYR A 266 -2.97 11.87 -19.33
CA TYR A 266 -3.96 12.46 -18.41
C TYR A 266 -4.72 11.43 -17.58
N PHE A 267 -4.40 10.14 -17.67
CA PHE A 267 -5.08 9.06 -16.94
C PHE A 267 -5.19 9.35 -15.45
N PHE A 268 -4.07 9.69 -14.79
CA PHE A 268 -4.08 9.96 -13.34
C PHE A 268 -4.87 11.22 -12.97
N LEU A 269 -4.93 12.23 -13.85
CA LEU A 269 -5.77 13.42 -13.62
C LEU A 269 -7.24 13.03 -13.62
N ARG A 270 -7.66 12.17 -14.55
CA ARG A 270 -9.02 11.65 -14.61
C ARG A 270 -9.35 10.83 -13.36
N GLU A 271 -8.44 9.94 -12.93
CA GLU A 271 -8.63 9.13 -11.74
C GLU A 271 -8.74 10.00 -10.47
N PHE A 272 -7.94 11.07 -10.36
CA PHE A 272 -8.02 12.02 -9.26
C PHE A 272 -9.36 12.80 -9.28
N ALA A 273 -9.81 13.23 -10.45
CA ALA A 273 -11.10 13.90 -10.60
C ALA A 273 -12.29 12.98 -10.27
N ALA A 274 -12.17 11.67 -10.53
CA ALA A 274 -13.19 10.68 -10.18
C ALA A 274 -13.18 10.31 -8.68
N THR A 275 -12.01 10.42 -8.01
CA THR A 275 -11.82 9.96 -6.62
C THR A 275 -12.06 11.08 -5.61
N PHE A 276 -11.58 12.29 -5.92
CA PHE A 276 -11.58 13.42 -4.98
C PHE A 276 -12.60 14.48 -5.37
N HIS A 277 -13.21 15.09 -4.37
CA HIS A 277 -14.03 16.29 -4.60
C HIS A 277 -13.20 17.41 -5.25
N PRO A 278 -13.75 18.18 -6.21
CA PRO A 278 -13.03 19.25 -6.90
C PRO A 278 -12.28 20.21 -5.98
N LEU A 279 -12.85 20.57 -4.84
CA LEU A 279 -12.20 21.45 -3.87
C LEU A 279 -10.92 20.86 -3.29
N THR A 280 -10.78 19.53 -3.22
CA THR A 280 -9.57 18.88 -2.71
C THR A 280 -8.37 19.13 -3.61
N TYR A 281 -8.51 18.94 -4.93
CA TYR A 281 -7.38 19.17 -5.83
C TYR A 281 -7.21 20.66 -6.18
N ILE A 282 -8.28 21.43 -6.28
CA ILE A 282 -8.20 22.90 -6.49
C ILE A 282 -7.46 23.55 -5.33
N SER A 283 -7.82 23.26 -4.07
CA SER A 283 -7.16 23.82 -2.89
C SER A 283 -5.68 23.46 -2.82
N ALA A 284 -5.32 22.22 -3.13
CA ALA A 284 -3.92 21.80 -3.18
C ALA A 284 -3.13 22.54 -4.27
N ILE A 285 -3.70 22.70 -5.47
CA ILE A 285 -3.10 23.45 -6.58
C ILE A 285 -2.90 24.92 -6.18
N LEU A 286 -3.90 25.56 -5.60
CA LEU A 286 -3.80 26.94 -5.14
C LEU A 286 -2.71 27.12 -4.09
N LEU A 287 -2.55 26.17 -3.16
CA LEU A 287 -1.48 26.21 -2.16
C LEU A 287 -0.10 26.05 -2.83
N MET A 288 0.05 25.13 -3.79
CA MET A 288 1.29 24.96 -4.54
C MET A 288 1.68 26.19 -5.32
N ILE A 289 0.72 26.85 -6.00
CA ILE A 289 0.95 28.12 -6.71
C ILE A 289 1.39 29.21 -5.72
N PHE A 290 0.65 29.37 -4.61
CA PHE A 290 1.00 30.34 -3.58
C PHE A 290 2.41 30.13 -3.03
N ALA A 291 2.77 28.90 -2.72
CA ALA A 291 4.10 28.55 -2.21
C ALA A 291 5.18 28.81 -3.24
N SER A 292 4.93 28.54 -4.52
CA SER A 292 5.87 28.76 -5.61
C SER A 292 6.11 30.25 -5.87
N VAL A 293 5.06 31.06 -5.90
CA VAL A 293 5.16 32.52 -6.03
C VAL A 293 5.90 33.14 -4.85
N ASN A 294 5.64 32.63 -3.63
CA ASN A 294 6.29 33.10 -2.40
C ASN A 294 7.43 32.19 -1.96
N PHE A 295 8.18 31.64 -2.90
CA PHE A 295 9.17 30.58 -2.72
C PHE A 295 10.12 30.81 -1.54
N ARG A 296 10.70 32.01 -1.44
CA ARG A 296 11.72 32.33 -0.40
C ARG A 296 11.16 32.17 1.03
N LYS A 297 9.86 32.40 1.23
CA LYS A 297 9.18 32.28 2.53
C LYS A 297 8.66 30.88 2.78
N ASN A 298 8.36 30.12 1.73
CA ASN A 298 7.70 28.81 1.80
C ASN A 298 8.58 27.65 1.37
N ARG A 299 9.91 27.74 1.59
CA ARG A 299 10.89 26.72 1.14
C ARG A 299 10.57 25.31 1.65
N THR A 300 10.11 25.17 2.87
CA THR A 300 9.74 23.87 3.46
C THR A 300 8.49 23.28 2.79
N LEU A 301 7.52 24.11 2.45
CA LEU A 301 6.33 23.67 1.72
C LEU A 301 6.67 23.26 0.27
N VAL A 302 7.55 24.02 -0.40
CA VAL A 302 8.05 23.64 -1.74
C VAL A 302 8.84 22.31 -1.67
N LEU A 303 9.69 22.15 -0.67
CA LEU A 303 10.39 20.89 -0.43
C LEU A 303 9.42 19.73 -0.21
N PHE A 304 8.26 19.96 0.42
CA PHE A 304 7.25 18.94 0.62
C PHE A 304 6.58 18.54 -0.70
N PHE A 305 5.98 19.47 -1.44
CA PHE A 305 5.15 19.09 -2.58
C PHE A 305 5.94 18.75 -3.85
N PHE A 306 7.10 19.37 -4.08
CA PHE A 306 7.84 19.25 -5.35
C PHE A 306 8.21 17.80 -5.71
N PRO A 307 8.77 16.97 -4.79
CA PRO A 307 9.10 15.57 -5.12
C PRO A 307 7.88 14.74 -5.48
N PHE A 308 6.72 14.97 -4.85
CA PHE A 308 5.47 14.28 -5.20
C PHE A 308 4.92 14.74 -6.56
N LEU A 309 5.00 16.05 -6.87
CA LEU A 309 4.61 16.59 -8.16
C LEU A 309 5.50 16.06 -9.27
N PHE A 310 6.82 16.01 -9.05
CA PHE A 310 7.76 15.44 -9.99
C PHE A 310 7.49 13.94 -10.23
N PHE A 311 7.25 13.20 -9.16
CA PHE A 311 6.88 11.79 -9.21
C PHE A 311 5.59 11.56 -10.01
N PHE A 312 4.57 12.39 -9.79
CA PHE A 312 3.32 12.37 -10.54
C PHE A 312 3.52 12.66 -12.03
N ALA A 313 4.29 13.70 -12.36
CA ALA A 313 4.54 14.10 -13.76
C ALA A 313 5.26 13.00 -14.54
N VAL A 314 6.31 12.40 -13.97
CA VAL A 314 7.04 11.31 -14.62
C VAL A 314 6.18 10.07 -14.79
N HIS A 315 5.39 9.67 -13.78
CA HIS A 315 4.46 8.53 -13.91
C HIS A 315 3.36 8.81 -14.95
N SER A 316 2.93 10.07 -15.09
CA SER A 316 1.98 10.46 -16.15
C SER A 316 2.57 10.33 -17.55
N ALA A 317 3.87 10.47 -17.72
CA ALA A 317 4.56 10.28 -19.01
C ALA A 317 4.79 8.80 -19.38
N ILE A 318 4.84 7.89 -18.41
CA ILE A 318 5.04 6.45 -18.65
C ILE A 318 3.75 5.85 -19.22
N ALA A 319 3.85 4.97 -20.23
CA ALA A 319 2.70 4.38 -20.92
C ALA A 319 1.87 3.46 -20.03
N HIS A 320 2.53 2.53 -19.32
CA HIS A 320 1.86 1.62 -18.39
C HIS A 320 1.43 2.36 -17.12
N LYS A 321 0.12 2.36 -16.82
CA LYS A 321 -0.47 3.08 -15.70
C LYS A 321 -1.41 2.20 -14.89
N GLN A 322 -1.27 2.28 -13.58
CA GLN A 322 -2.26 1.78 -12.61
C GLN A 322 -2.47 2.85 -11.54
N PRO A 323 -3.70 3.12 -11.08
CA PRO A 323 -3.98 4.21 -10.14
C PRO A 323 -3.13 4.15 -8.85
N ARG A 324 -2.83 2.96 -8.35
CA ARG A 324 -1.98 2.75 -7.17
C ARG A 324 -0.56 3.32 -7.32
N PHE A 325 -0.02 3.41 -8.54
CA PHE A 325 1.36 3.89 -8.75
C PHE A 325 1.58 5.31 -8.22
N VAL A 326 0.52 6.12 -8.18
CA VAL A 326 0.55 7.49 -7.65
C VAL A 326 -0.13 7.62 -6.28
N PHE A 327 -0.23 6.53 -5.51
CA PHE A 327 -0.82 6.56 -4.17
C PHE A 327 -0.12 7.58 -3.24
N ALA A 328 1.20 7.68 -3.33
CA ALA A 328 1.94 8.70 -2.60
C ALA A 328 1.51 10.13 -2.96
N CYS A 329 1.09 10.36 -4.21
CA CYS A 329 0.57 11.66 -4.64
C CYS A 329 -0.84 11.93 -4.09
N CYS A 330 -1.67 10.89 -3.90
CA CYS A 330 -2.96 11.03 -3.20
C CYS A 330 -2.75 11.48 -1.75
N PHE A 331 -1.78 10.90 -1.06
CA PHE A 331 -1.40 11.32 0.29
C PHE A 331 -0.96 12.79 0.33
N ALA A 332 -0.07 13.19 -0.58
CA ALA A 332 0.41 14.57 -0.65
C ALA A 332 -0.73 15.55 -1.02
N LEU A 333 -1.62 15.17 -1.93
CA LEU A 333 -2.78 15.97 -2.34
C LEU A 333 -3.70 16.27 -1.14
N LEU A 334 -4.02 15.25 -0.35
CA LEU A 334 -4.84 15.41 0.86
C LEU A 334 -4.15 16.26 1.91
N ALA A 335 -2.84 16.10 2.11
CA ALA A 335 -2.05 16.92 3.03
C ALA A 335 -2.06 18.40 2.60
N LEU A 336 -1.82 18.68 1.32
CA LEU A 336 -1.82 20.04 0.77
C LEU A 336 -3.20 20.69 0.85
N SER A 337 -4.27 19.95 0.53
CA SER A 337 -5.64 20.41 0.68
C SER A 337 -5.95 20.78 2.13
N SER A 338 -5.57 19.88 3.06
CA SER A 338 -5.73 20.10 4.50
C SER A 338 -5.02 21.37 4.96
N GLU A 339 -3.78 21.55 4.53
CA GLU A 339 -2.97 22.72 4.88
C GLU A 339 -3.54 24.02 4.28
N PHE A 340 -4.09 23.98 3.07
CA PHE A 340 -4.76 25.12 2.46
C PHE A 340 -5.94 25.60 3.32
N PHE A 341 -6.80 24.67 3.76
CA PHE A 341 -7.92 25.00 4.63
C PHE A 341 -7.47 25.52 5.99
N ALA A 342 -6.38 24.95 6.54
CA ALA A 342 -5.77 25.49 7.77
C ALA A 342 -5.27 26.93 7.57
N PHE A 343 -4.63 27.21 6.43
CA PHE A 343 -4.18 28.56 6.08
C PHE A 343 -5.36 29.53 5.94
N LEU A 344 -6.46 29.12 5.31
CA LEU A 344 -7.69 29.96 5.22
C LEU A 344 -8.28 30.20 6.62
N CYS A 345 -8.33 29.17 7.45
CA CYS A 345 -8.80 29.29 8.83
C CYS A 345 -7.96 30.32 9.59
N LYS A 346 -6.64 30.23 9.55
CA LYS A 346 -5.71 31.18 10.19
C LYS A 346 -5.92 32.61 9.70
N LYS A 347 -6.14 32.80 8.41
CA LYS A 347 -6.24 34.12 7.79
C LYS A 347 -7.60 34.80 8.00
N TYR A 348 -8.70 34.02 7.95
CA TYR A 348 -10.05 34.55 7.87
C TYR A 348 -10.94 34.20 9.06
N ALA A 349 -10.60 33.23 9.89
CA ALA A 349 -11.38 32.87 11.06
C ALA A 349 -11.13 33.87 12.21
N LYS A 350 -11.88 34.97 12.22
CA LYS A 350 -11.84 35.93 13.32
C LYS A 350 -12.46 35.41 14.63
N ASN A 351 -13.25 34.36 14.56
CA ASN A 351 -13.89 33.72 15.70
C ASN A 351 -14.00 32.20 15.54
N ARG A 352 -14.38 31.48 16.63
CA ARG A 352 -14.51 30.03 16.66
C ARG A 352 -15.53 29.46 15.67
N LYS A 353 -16.61 30.27 15.35
CA LYS A 353 -17.65 29.83 14.39
C LYS A 353 -17.07 29.70 12.98
N ASN A 354 -16.29 30.71 12.54
CA ASN A 354 -15.66 30.67 11.22
C ASN A 354 -14.63 29.57 11.11
N ALA A 355 -13.87 29.30 12.18
CA ALA A 355 -12.93 28.17 12.21
C ALA A 355 -13.66 26.82 12.07
N ALA A 356 -14.79 26.67 12.77
CA ALA A 356 -15.63 25.49 12.66
C ALA A 356 -16.20 25.31 11.24
N VAL A 357 -16.60 26.39 10.57
CA VAL A 357 -17.07 26.35 9.18
C VAL A 357 -15.97 25.84 8.24
N PHE A 358 -14.74 26.40 8.31
CA PHE A 358 -13.64 25.94 7.47
C PHE A 358 -13.30 24.48 7.73
N LEU A 359 -13.26 24.07 9.00
CA LEU A 359 -13.01 22.67 9.36
C LEU A 359 -14.14 21.74 8.86
N SER A 360 -15.41 22.17 9.01
CA SER A 360 -16.56 21.39 8.54
C SER A 360 -16.57 21.24 7.03
N LEU A 361 -16.30 22.31 6.29
CA LEU A 361 -16.16 22.26 4.83
C LEU A 361 -15.01 21.32 4.43
N PHE A 362 -13.87 21.45 5.09
CA PHE A 362 -12.75 20.56 4.80
C PHE A 362 -13.09 19.10 5.10
N LEU A 363 -13.69 18.80 6.25
CA LEU A 363 -14.16 17.47 6.60
C LEU A 363 -15.19 16.95 5.60
N LEU A 364 -16.16 17.75 5.21
CA LEU A 364 -17.18 17.40 4.23
C LEU A 364 -16.55 16.97 2.89
N PHE A 365 -15.59 17.73 2.40
CA PHE A 365 -14.98 17.49 1.08
C PHE A 365 -13.83 16.48 1.09
N SER A 366 -13.08 16.36 2.19
CA SER A 366 -12.01 15.36 2.32
C SER A 366 -12.53 13.97 2.71
N LEU A 367 -13.72 13.92 3.33
CA LEU A 367 -14.46 12.69 3.64
C LEU A 367 -15.52 12.40 2.57
N ASP A 368 -15.40 12.92 1.35
CA ASP A 368 -16.31 12.66 0.24
C ASP A 368 -16.40 11.16 -0.13
N ALA A 369 -15.47 10.36 0.32
CA ALA A 369 -15.61 8.91 0.40
C ALA A 369 -16.67 8.43 1.41
N PHE A 370 -17.21 9.30 2.27
CA PHE A 370 -18.17 8.96 3.33
C PHE A 370 -19.56 8.51 2.82
N PRO A 371 -20.13 9.05 1.72
CA PRO A 371 -21.34 8.49 1.13
C PRO A 371 -21.15 7.04 0.68
N HIS A 372 -19.95 6.69 0.26
CA HIS A 372 -19.57 5.36 -0.11
C HIS A 372 -19.38 4.44 1.11
N LEU A 373 -19.07 4.96 2.30
CA LEU A 373 -19.08 4.21 3.56
C LEU A 373 -20.47 3.67 3.92
N LYS A 374 -21.55 4.31 3.49
CA LYS A 374 -22.92 3.89 3.75
C LYS A 374 -23.37 2.67 2.91
N TYR A 375 -22.71 2.43 1.79
CA TYR A 375 -22.99 1.30 0.89
C TYR A 375 -22.04 0.13 1.11
N SER A 376 -21.19 0.25 2.11
CA SER A 376 -20.16 -0.72 2.31
C SER A 376 -20.51 -1.56 3.54
N ASN A 377 -20.77 -2.69 3.26
CA ASN A 377 -19.81 -3.79 3.39
C ASN A 377 -18.43 -3.41 2.83
N LEU A 378 -18.11 -2.12 2.89
CA LEU A 378 -17.09 -1.38 2.21
C LEU A 378 -15.70 -1.87 2.52
N TRP A 379 -15.51 -2.42 3.68
CA TRP A 379 -14.25 -2.92 4.10
C TRP A 379 -13.98 -4.32 3.57
N ASN A 380 -15.01 -5.11 3.32
CA ASN A 380 -14.88 -6.47 2.82
C ASN A 380 -14.96 -6.60 1.29
N HIS A 381 -15.74 -5.73 0.63
CA HIS A 381 -16.08 -5.92 -0.78
C HIS A 381 -16.11 -4.62 -1.57
N SER A 382 -15.60 -3.53 -1.02
CA SER A 382 -15.85 -2.27 -1.65
C SER A 382 -14.93 -1.98 -2.78
N THR A 383 -15.55 -2.07 -3.76
CA THR A 383 -15.19 -1.70 -5.06
C THR A 383 -15.54 -0.27 -5.35
N THR A 384 -16.55 0.35 -4.73
CA THR A 384 -17.02 1.66 -5.18
C THR A 384 -15.98 2.77 -5.08
N VAL A 385 -15.25 2.91 -3.97
CA VAL A 385 -14.11 3.86 -3.90
C VAL A 385 -12.92 3.33 -4.68
N VAL A 386 -12.69 2.02 -4.60
CA VAL A 386 -11.66 1.35 -5.38
C VAL A 386 -12.02 1.36 -6.85
N ASP A 387 -13.28 1.20 -7.24
CA ASP A 387 -13.74 1.26 -8.63
C ASP A 387 -13.72 2.67 -9.17
N ASN A 388 -14.11 3.68 -8.41
CA ASN A 388 -13.92 5.06 -8.78
C ASN A 388 -12.43 5.41 -8.91
N PHE A 389 -11.59 4.94 -7.96
CA PHE A 389 -10.15 5.14 -8.01
C PHE A 389 -9.48 4.33 -9.12
N TYR A 390 -9.98 3.13 -9.45
CA TYR A 390 -9.39 2.21 -10.43
C TYR A 390 -10.16 2.13 -11.74
N GLY A 391 -11.27 2.86 -11.91
CA GLY A 391 -12.04 2.90 -13.14
C GLY A 391 -12.63 1.55 -13.56
N ARG A 392 -12.99 0.69 -12.60
CA ARG A 392 -13.53 -0.65 -12.88
C ARG A 392 -15.05 -0.68 -12.93
N ASP A 393 -15.59 -1.52 -13.80
CA ASP A 393 -17.03 -1.74 -13.91
C ASP A 393 -17.63 -2.33 -12.63
N LYS A 394 -18.71 -1.73 -12.15
CA LYS A 394 -19.42 -2.08 -10.90
C LYS A 394 -19.91 -3.53 -10.79
N GLY A 395 -19.87 -4.30 -11.87
CA GLY A 395 -20.33 -5.70 -11.91
C GLY A 395 -19.27 -6.75 -11.53
N LYS A 396 -17.98 -6.36 -11.34
CA LYS A 396 -16.87 -7.29 -11.05
C LYS A 396 -16.55 -7.46 -9.58
N GLU A 397 -17.31 -6.82 -8.71
CA GLU A 397 -17.09 -6.72 -7.26
C GLU A 397 -17.04 -8.05 -6.53
N LYS A 398 -17.89 -8.99 -6.94
CA LYS A 398 -18.02 -10.30 -6.30
C LYS A 398 -16.94 -11.30 -6.71
N ILE A 399 -16.06 -10.97 -7.66
CA ILE A 399 -15.10 -11.94 -8.22
C ILE A 399 -14.07 -12.39 -7.19
N PHE A 400 -13.75 -11.55 -6.20
CA PHE A 400 -12.66 -11.81 -5.25
C PHE A 400 -13.13 -11.90 -3.79
N GLY A 401 -14.43 -11.76 -3.54
CA GLY A 401 -15.00 -11.95 -2.22
C GLY A 401 -14.87 -13.41 -1.76
N GLY A 402 -14.58 -13.61 -0.48
CA GLY A 402 -14.57 -14.91 0.17
C GLY A 402 -13.42 -15.86 -0.21
N VAL A 403 -12.59 -15.54 -1.22
CA VAL A 403 -11.49 -16.44 -1.66
C VAL A 403 -10.47 -16.67 -0.56
N LEU A 404 -9.97 -15.59 0.03
CA LEU A 404 -8.92 -15.64 1.05
C LEU A 404 -9.42 -16.31 2.34
N GLU A 405 -10.66 -16.02 2.72
CA GLU A 405 -11.35 -16.66 3.84
C GLU A 405 -11.55 -18.16 3.59
N THR A 406 -11.95 -18.54 2.37
CA THR A 406 -12.11 -19.94 1.98
C THR A 406 -10.79 -20.71 2.02
N GLU A 407 -9.68 -20.09 1.54
CA GLU A 407 -8.36 -20.69 1.61
C GLU A 407 -7.90 -20.86 3.06
N ALA A 408 -8.16 -19.86 3.92
CA ALA A 408 -7.87 -19.94 5.34
C ALA A 408 -8.71 -21.03 6.03
N GLU A 409 -9.98 -21.16 5.68
CA GLU A 409 -10.86 -22.21 6.18
C GLU A 409 -10.38 -23.60 5.77
N LEU A 410 -10.02 -23.80 4.51
CA LEU A 410 -9.38 -25.03 4.03
C LEU A 410 -8.08 -25.32 4.81
N GLY A 411 -7.28 -24.30 5.07
CA GLY A 411 -6.04 -24.41 5.85
C GLY A 411 -6.25 -24.91 7.28
N ARG A 412 -7.40 -24.65 7.89
CA ARG A 412 -7.77 -25.11 9.25
C ARG A 412 -8.19 -26.58 9.32
N ILE A 413 -8.55 -27.22 8.21
CA ILE A 413 -9.03 -28.60 8.19
C ILE A 413 -7.88 -29.57 8.54
N PRO A 414 -7.96 -30.35 9.64
CA PRO A 414 -6.80 -31.10 10.15
C PRO A 414 -6.28 -32.15 9.19
N ASP A 415 -7.15 -32.96 8.58
CA ASP A 415 -6.82 -34.11 7.73
C ASP A 415 -6.65 -33.73 6.24
N LEU A 416 -6.72 -32.44 5.89
CA LEU A 416 -6.57 -31.99 4.52
C LEU A 416 -5.14 -32.24 4.03
N LYS A 417 -5.01 -32.97 2.93
CA LYS A 417 -3.78 -33.21 2.19
C LYS A 417 -3.75 -32.50 0.84
N ARG A 418 -4.92 -32.31 0.23
CA ARG A 418 -5.04 -31.63 -1.05
C ARG A 418 -6.33 -30.79 -1.10
N ALA A 419 -6.21 -29.58 -1.58
CA ALA A 419 -7.32 -28.67 -1.81
C ALA A 419 -7.40 -28.28 -3.29
N TYR A 420 -8.64 -28.16 -3.77
CA TYR A 420 -8.96 -27.60 -5.07
C TYR A 420 -9.87 -26.39 -4.88
N LEU A 421 -9.53 -25.24 -5.49
CA LEU A 421 -10.41 -24.09 -5.63
C LEU A 421 -10.91 -23.99 -7.06
N PHE A 422 -12.22 -24.01 -7.22
CA PHE A 422 -12.90 -24.02 -8.50
C PHE A 422 -13.67 -22.72 -8.73
N GLY A 423 -13.61 -22.20 -9.97
CA GLY A 423 -14.21 -20.94 -10.37
C GLY A 423 -13.31 -19.71 -10.19
N ILE A 424 -12.05 -19.90 -9.79
CA ILE A 424 -11.07 -18.83 -9.59
C ILE A 424 -9.74 -19.20 -10.25
N PRO A 425 -9.14 -18.32 -11.06
CA PRO A 425 -7.78 -18.50 -11.53
C PRO A 425 -6.77 -18.21 -10.39
N GLN A 426 -5.66 -18.94 -10.37
CA GLN A 426 -4.62 -18.83 -9.33
C GLN A 426 -4.17 -17.41 -9.02
N ILE A 427 -4.11 -16.53 -10.03
CA ILE A 427 -3.64 -15.13 -9.87
C ILE A 427 -4.55 -14.31 -8.93
N TRP A 428 -5.77 -14.76 -8.69
CA TRP A 428 -6.72 -14.11 -7.80
C TRP A 428 -6.94 -14.87 -6.49
N SER A 429 -5.98 -15.71 -6.13
CA SER A 429 -5.96 -16.46 -4.88
C SER A 429 -4.97 -15.89 -3.87
N GLY A 430 -5.08 -16.31 -2.62
CA GLY A 430 -4.12 -16.04 -1.56
C GLY A 430 -2.94 -17.00 -1.56
N GLY A 431 -3.02 -18.08 -2.34
CA GLY A 431 -1.99 -19.09 -2.43
C GLY A 431 -1.68 -19.75 -1.09
N TYR A 432 -0.42 -20.13 -0.89
CA TYR A 432 0.02 -20.72 0.36
C TYR A 432 0.04 -19.73 1.53
N SER A 433 0.13 -18.44 1.28
CA SER A 433 0.12 -17.44 2.35
C SER A 433 -1.21 -17.39 3.12
N TYR A 434 -2.33 -17.72 2.47
CA TYR A 434 -3.64 -17.86 3.10
C TYR A 434 -4.05 -19.31 3.36
N PHE A 435 -3.56 -20.26 2.57
CA PHE A 435 -3.80 -21.68 2.82
C PHE A 435 -2.98 -22.22 4.00
N HIS A 436 -1.76 -21.77 4.18
CA HIS A 436 -0.84 -22.01 5.31
C HIS A 436 -0.78 -23.46 5.79
N LYS A 437 -0.76 -24.42 4.87
CA LYS A 437 -0.74 -25.85 5.19
C LYS A 437 0.28 -26.61 4.36
N ASN A 438 0.74 -27.75 4.88
CA ASN A 438 1.64 -28.67 4.17
C ASN A 438 0.96 -29.43 3.02
N GLY A 439 -0.37 -29.33 2.85
CA GLY A 439 -1.13 -29.87 1.73
C GLY A 439 -0.82 -29.19 0.39
N GLN A 440 -1.32 -29.76 -0.68
CA GLN A 440 -1.27 -29.15 -2.00
C GLN A 440 -2.54 -28.34 -2.25
N ILE A 441 -2.40 -27.15 -2.84
CA ILE A 441 -3.53 -26.35 -3.31
C ILE A 441 -3.43 -26.16 -4.82
N SER A 442 -4.55 -26.31 -5.54
CA SER A 442 -4.64 -26.20 -7.00
C SER A 442 -5.92 -25.46 -7.39
N PHE A 443 -5.90 -24.84 -8.55
CA PHE A 443 -6.96 -23.93 -9.03
C PHE A 443 -7.44 -24.34 -10.42
N ALA A 444 -8.74 -24.24 -10.66
CA ALA A 444 -9.31 -24.36 -12.00
C ALA A 444 -10.53 -23.46 -12.15
N SER A 445 -10.64 -22.79 -13.32
CA SER A 445 -11.78 -21.95 -13.67
C SER A 445 -12.62 -22.50 -14.83
N LYS A 446 -12.05 -23.42 -15.63
CA LYS A 446 -12.74 -24.06 -16.76
C LYS A 446 -13.36 -25.39 -16.32
N THR A 447 -14.59 -25.66 -16.74
CA THR A 447 -15.34 -26.86 -16.39
C THR A 447 -14.60 -28.16 -16.74
N GLU A 448 -13.90 -28.20 -17.88
CA GLU A 448 -13.12 -29.37 -18.29
C GLU A 448 -11.96 -29.65 -17.34
N ASP A 449 -11.23 -28.63 -16.89
CA ASP A 449 -10.13 -28.78 -15.94
C ASP A 449 -10.66 -29.23 -14.57
N ILE A 450 -11.82 -28.70 -14.15
CA ILE A 450 -12.51 -29.09 -12.91
C ILE A 450 -12.86 -30.57 -12.94
N LYS A 451 -13.52 -31.05 -14.00
CA LYS A 451 -13.88 -32.46 -14.19
C LYS A 451 -12.63 -33.34 -14.18
N LYS A 452 -11.57 -32.95 -14.89
CA LYS A 452 -10.30 -33.69 -14.93
C LYS A 452 -9.66 -33.80 -13.54
N MET A 453 -9.67 -32.74 -12.75
CA MET A 453 -9.09 -32.74 -11.39
C MET A 453 -9.89 -33.64 -10.44
N ILE A 454 -11.21 -33.55 -10.46
CA ILE A 454 -12.10 -34.38 -9.64
C ILE A 454 -11.90 -35.87 -10.03
N ARG A 455 -12.03 -36.17 -11.31
CA ARG A 455 -11.83 -37.53 -11.85
C ARG A 455 -10.52 -38.15 -11.38
N LYS A 456 -9.41 -37.44 -11.56
CA LYS A 456 -8.09 -37.90 -11.11
C LYS A 456 -8.04 -38.18 -9.61
N SER A 457 -8.72 -37.40 -8.81
CA SER A 457 -8.74 -37.59 -7.35
C SER A 457 -9.61 -38.77 -6.92
N VAL A 458 -10.74 -39.00 -7.60
CA VAL A 458 -11.60 -40.16 -7.39
C VAL A 458 -10.86 -41.44 -7.78
N GLU A 459 -10.27 -41.50 -8.99
CA GLU A 459 -9.51 -42.66 -9.49
C GLU A 459 -8.28 -43.00 -8.62
N SER A 460 -7.62 -41.98 -8.04
CA SER A 460 -6.44 -42.20 -7.21
C SER A 460 -6.76 -42.61 -5.78
N LYS A 461 -8.04 -42.68 -5.37
CA LYS A 461 -8.50 -43.05 -4.03
C LYS A 461 -7.78 -42.30 -2.88
N HIS A 462 -7.43 -41.04 -3.09
CA HIS A 462 -6.73 -40.24 -2.08
C HIS A 462 -7.67 -39.80 -0.97
N SER A 463 -7.31 -40.06 0.28
CA SER A 463 -8.00 -39.51 1.45
C SER A 463 -7.53 -38.08 1.75
N GLY A 464 -8.39 -37.27 2.38
CA GLY A 464 -8.04 -35.90 2.76
C GLY A 464 -8.03 -34.91 1.59
N VAL A 465 -8.88 -35.13 0.59
CA VAL A 465 -9.08 -34.24 -0.55
C VAL A 465 -10.34 -33.40 -0.31
N TYR A 466 -10.20 -32.08 -0.50
CA TYR A 466 -11.26 -31.09 -0.32
C TYR A 466 -11.37 -30.22 -1.55
N CYS A 467 -12.59 -29.79 -1.87
CA CYS A 467 -12.88 -28.92 -3.00
C CYS A 467 -13.71 -27.74 -2.52
N ALA A 468 -13.35 -26.53 -2.90
CA ALA A 468 -14.17 -25.34 -2.73
C ALA A 468 -14.69 -24.90 -4.10
N PHE A 469 -16.01 -24.87 -4.24
CA PHE A 469 -16.69 -24.40 -5.43
C PHE A 469 -17.20 -23.00 -5.19
N ARG A 470 -16.93 -22.10 -6.10
CA ARG A 470 -17.55 -20.79 -6.11
C ARG A 470 -19.05 -20.92 -6.29
N ASN A 471 -19.84 -20.23 -5.44
CA ASN A 471 -21.29 -20.27 -5.53
C ASN A 471 -21.76 -19.77 -6.90
N GLY A 472 -22.75 -20.48 -7.49
CA GLY A 472 -23.19 -20.29 -8.87
C GLY A 472 -22.42 -21.08 -9.92
N LEU A 473 -21.35 -21.78 -9.54
CA LEU A 473 -20.69 -22.77 -10.42
C LEU A 473 -21.44 -24.12 -10.28
N GLU A 474 -21.88 -24.68 -11.38
CA GLU A 474 -22.57 -25.98 -11.37
C GLU A 474 -21.60 -27.11 -11.00
N LEU A 475 -22.00 -27.91 -10.00
CA LEU A 475 -21.33 -29.16 -9.66
C LEU A 475 -21.50 -30.17 -10.81
N PRO A 476 -20.41 -30.82 -11.26
CA PRO A 476 -20.53 -31.89 -12.25
C PRO A 476 -21.45 -33.01 -11.71
N ALA A 477 -22.57 -33.24 -12.39
CA ALA A 477 -23.61 -34.17 -11.93
C ALA A 477 -23.05 -35.60 -11.67
N GLU A 478 -22.06 -36.01 -12.45
CA GLU A 478 -21.38 -37.30 -12.41
C GLU A 478 -20.55 -37.55 -11.13
N TYR A 479 -20.24 -36.48 -10.36
CA TYR A 479 -19.43 -36.57 -9.12
C TYR A 479 -20.18 -36.09 -7.87
N ARG A 480 -21.47 -35.84 -7.93
CA ARG A 480 -22.23 -35.33 -6.78
C ARG A 480 -22.20 -36.28 -5.56
N GLU A 481 -22.27 -37.59 -5.78
CA GLU A 481 -22.20 -38.60 -4.75
C GLU A 481 -20.85 -38.67 -4.05
N ASN A 482 -19.79 -38.26 -4.76
CA ASN A 482 -18.43 -38.20 -4.24
C ASN A 482 -18.13 -36.91 -3.44
N LEU A 483 -19.08 -35.97 -3.35
CA LEU A 483 -18.88 -34.65 -2.72
C LEU A 483 -19.83 -34.47 -1.54
N LYS A 484 -19.28 -34.53 -0.32
CA LYS A 484 -20.00 -34.25 0.91
C LYS A 484 -19.76 -32.79 1.32
N GLU A 485 -20.80 -32.00 1.38
CA GLU A 485 -20.74 -30.61 1.84
C GLU A 485 -20.27 -30.52 3.29
N ILE A 486 -19.34 -29.59 3.58
CA ILE A 486 -18.79 -29.33 4.91
C ILE A 486 -19.22 -27.96 5.41
N SER A 487 -19.09 -26.93 4.58
CA SER A 487 -19.42 -25.55 4.93
C SER A 487 -19.74 -24.71 3.70
N ASN A 488 -20.42 -23.58 3.93
CA ASN A 488 -20.71 -22.57 2.92
C ASN A 488 -20.56 -21.18 3.56
N ASN A 489 -19.68 -20.37 3.03
CA ASN A 489 -19.43 -19.02 3.52
C ASN A 489 -20.14 -17.90 2.73
N GLY A 490 -21.07 -18.28 1.86
CA GLY A 490 -21.82 -17.34 1.00
C GLY A 490 -21.19 -17.08 -0.36
N ASP A 491 -19.87 -17.16 -0.50
CA ASP A 491 -19.15 -17.01 -1.77
C ASP A 491 -18.67 -18.36 -2.32
N PHE A 492 -18.34 -19.29 -1.44
CA PHE A 492 -17.87 -20.64 -1.75
C PHE A 492 -18.58 -21.69 -0.88
N THR A 493 -18.78 -22.87 -1.47
CA THR A 493 -19.17 -24.08 -0.75
C THR A 493 -18.01 -25.07 -0.74
N ILE A 494 -17.61 -25.52 0.46
CA ILE A 494 -16.52 -26.48 0.67
C ILE A 494 -17.11 -27.87 0.78
N TYR A 495 -16.54 -28.79 0.01
CA TYR A 495 -16.88 -30.20 -0.01
C TYR A 495 -15.67 -31.07 0.37
N ARG A 496 -15.93 -32.12 1.12
CA ARG A 496 -14.98 -33.25 1.28
C ARG A 496 -15.23 -34.25 0.16
N MET A 497 -14.19 -34.70 -0.50
CA MET A 497 -14.29 -35.81 -1.45
C MET A 497 -14.37 -37.14 -0.68
N VAL A 498 -15.45 -37.88 -0.91
CA VAL A 498 -15.68 -39.23 -0.38
C VAL A 498 -15.30 -40.18 -1.53
N VAL A 499 -14.34 -41.03 -1.26
CA VAL A 499 -13.91 -42.07 -2.23
C VAL A 499 -14.16 -43.42 -1.55
N GLU A 500 -15.08 -44.19 -2.11
CA GLU A 500 -15.34 -45.56 -1.68
C GLU A 500 -14.20 -46.52 -2.06
#